data_1d8bcf2207ac4bdefee0bbf70ee40bb2
#
_entry.id   1d8bcf2207ac4bdefee0bbf70ee40bb2
#
_cell.length_a   1.000
_cell.length_b   1.000
_cell.length_c   1.000
_cell.angle_alpha   90.00
_cell.angle_beta   90.00
_cell.angle_gamma   90.00
#
_symmetry.space_group_name_H-M   'P 1'
#
loop_
_entity.id
_entity.type
_entity.pdbx_description
1 polymer ?
#
loop_
_entity_poly.entity_id
_entity_poly.type
_entity_poly.pdbx_seq_one_letter_code
_entity_poly.pdbx_strand_id
1 'polypeptide(L)'
;MRQGHTEPKGDQNQMDNKAIAYLKTKGMEDRIREFDVSTATVELAAQALGCEPAHIAKTLSFAAENGCILIVCAGDMRIDNHKFKEYFHVKARMLSPEQVEERTGFRIGGVCPFGVDQEQVSIYLDESLRRFEQVFPACGTANSAVRLSPDELERVTGGHWIDVCKAF
;
A
#
# COMPACT_ATOMS: atom_id res chain seq x y z
N MET A 1 25.77 -10.41 26.17
CA MET A 1 25.55 -10.18 25.62
C MET A 1 25.12 -9.71 24.78
N ARG A 2 25.01 -9.33 24.35
CA ARG A 2 24.66 -8.77 23.59
C ARG A 2 23.94 -8.89 22.70
N GLN A 3 24.14 -8.97 22.33
CA GLN A 3 23.39 -9.40 21.35
C GLN A 3 21.95 -9.17 21.38
N GLY A 4 21.34 -8.92 22.34
CA GLY A 4 19.94 -8.75 22.47
C GLY A 4 19.36 -7.56 21.72
N HIS A 5 20.18 -6.68 21.26
CA HIS A 5 19.68 -5.48 20.63
C HIS A 5 19.08 -5.73 19.26
N THR A 6 19.70 -6.60 18.50
CA THR A 6 19.21 -6.86 17.17
C THR A 6 17.96 -7.69 17.21
N GLU A 7 17.87 -8.58 18.16
CA GLU A 7 16.76 -9.49 18.24
C GLU A 7 15.42 -8.80 18.43
N PRO A 8 15.30 -7.86 19.38
CA PRO A 8 14.00 -7.18 19.51
C PRO A 8 13.59 -6.44 18.25
N LYS A 9 14.55 -5.86 17.55
CA LYS A 9 14.23 -5.19 16.29
C LYS A 9 13.73 -6.16 15.25
N GLY A 10 14.36 -7.32 15.16
CA GLY A 10 13.97 -8.32 14.21
C GLY A 10 12.58 -8.85 14.49
N ASP A 11 12.33 -9.12 15.76
CA ASP A 11 11.01 -9.61 16.15
C ASP A 11 9.93 -8.59 15.86
N GLN A 12 10.21 -7.34 16.17
CA GLN A 12 9.25 -6.27 15.93
C GLN A 12 8.96 -6.13 14.45
N ASN A 13 9.98 -6.20 13.60
CA ASN A 13 9.79 -6.13 12.17
C ASN A 13 8.94 -7.30 11.67
N GLN A 14 9.17 -8.48 12.20
CA GLN A 14 8.37 -9.63 11.81
C GLN A 14 6.93 -9.48 12.23
N MET A 15 6.68 -8.97 13.43
CA MET A 15 5.33 -8.78 13.92
C MET A 15 4.60 -7.71 13.12
N ASP A 16 5.31 -6.66 12.72
CA ASP A 16 4.70 -5.57 11.96
C ASP A 16 4.50 -5.95 10.51
N ASN A 17 4.98 -7.14 10.10
CA ASN A 17 5.06 -7.47 8.69
C ASN A 17 4.08 -8.53 8.26
N LYS A 18 2.83 -8.36 8.65
CA LYS A 18 1.77 -9.26 8.22
C LYS A 18 1.57 -9.21 6.70
N ALA A 19 1.98 -8.10 6.07
CA ALA A 19 1.88 -7.98 4.62
C ALA A 19 2.78 -8.98 3.91
N ILE A 20 4.02 -9.12 4.37
CA ILE A 20 4.95 -10.07 3.78
C ILE A 20 4.45 -11.49 4.02
N ALA A 21 3.95 -11.80 5.22
CA ALA A 21 3.39 -13.11 5.49
C ALA A 21 2.23 -13.42 4.56
N TYR A 22 1.36 -12.44 4.33
CA TYR A 22 0.23 -12.60 3.42
C TYR A 22 0.71 -12.87 1.99
N LEU A 23 1.69 -12.08 1.53
CA LEU A 23 2.21 -12.23 0.16
C LEU A 23 2.88 -13.59 -0.03
N LYS A 24 3.53 -14.12 1.00
CA LYS A 24 4.11 -15.46 0.93
C LYS A 24 3.02 -16.51 0.68
N THR A 25 1.86 -16.36 1.32
CA THR A 25 0.76 -17.31 1.10
C THR A 25 0.22 -17.23 -0.32
N LYS A 26 0.49 -16.12 -1.03
CA LYS A 26 0.03 -15.95 -2.40
C LYS A 26 1.12 -16.24 -3.43
N GLY A 27 2.26 -16.78 -2.98
CA GLY A 27 3.33 -17.16 -3.89
C GLY A 27 4.16 -16.00 -4.41
N MET A 28 4.14 -14.86 -3.71
CA MET A 28 4.81 -13.65 -4.18
C MET A 28 6.08 -13.34 -3.40
N GLU A 29 6.59 -14.28 -2.64
CA GLU A 29 7.74 -14.03 -1.78
C GLU A 29 8.96 -13.57 -2.55
N ASP A 30 9.21 -14.13 -3.71
CA ASP A 30 10.38 -13.80 -4.52
C ASP A 30 10.28 -12.42 -5.19
N ARG A 31 9.12 -11.77 -5.10
CA ARG A 31 8.91 -10.42 -5.64
C ARG A 31 9.17 -9.34 -4.60
N ILE A 32 9.39 -9.72 -3.34
CA ILE A 32 9.54 -8.77 -2.23
C ILE A 32 10.99 -8.32 -2.16
N ARG A 33 11.19 -7.01 -1.96
CA ARG A 33 12.50 -6.41 -1.76
C ARG A 33 12.47 -5.58 -0.49
N GLU A 34 13.52 -5.76 0.33
CA GLU A 34 13.71 -4.95 1.52
C GLU A 34 14.98 -4.13 1.34
N PHE A 35 14.95 -2.90 1.86
CA PHE A 35 16.02 -1.93 1.62
C PHE A 35 16.62 -1.44 2.92
N ASP A 36 17.88 -0.99 2.86
CA ASP A 36 18.54 -0.35 3.98
C ASP A 36 18.16 1.11 4.12
N VAL A 37 17.42 1.64 3.15
CA VAL A 37 17.00 3.04 3.12
C VAL A 37 15.50 3.11 3.16
N SER A 38 14.98 4.28 3.52
CA SER A 38 13.55 4.49 3.59
C SER A 38 12.91 4.50 2.20
N THR A 39 11.74 3.88 2.10
CA THR A 39 10.88 3.95 0.92
C THR A 39 9.52 4.54 1.30
N ALA A 40 9.52 5.42 2.31
CA ALA A 40 8.27 5.92 2.90
C ALA A 40 7.52 6.89 2.00
N THR A 41 8.19 7.49 1.01
CA THR A 41 7.54 8.38 0.05
C THR A 41 7.70 7.81 -1.35
N VAL A 42 6.87 8.31 -2.28
CA VAL A 42 6.94 7.88 -3.69
C VAL A 42 8.35 8.11 -4.24
N GLU A 43 8.93 9.28 -3.97
CA GLU A 43 10.24 9.63 -4.49
C GLU A 43 11.34 8.74 -3.92
N LEU A 44 11.30 8.49 -2.62
CA LEU A 44 12.29 7.61 -1.99
C LEU A 44 12.17 6.19 -2.49
N ALA A 45 10.94 5.69 -2.64
CA ALA A 45 10.72 4.34 -3.15
C ALA A 45 11.22 4.23 -4.60
N ALA A 46 10.93 5.22 -5.42
CA ALA A 46 11.36 5.20 -6.82
C ALA A 46 12.89 5.20 -6.92
N GLN A 47 13.57 5.98 -6.07
CA GLN A 47 15.03 5.99 -6.04
C GLN A 47 15.59 4.64 -5.64
N ALA A 48 15.04 4.04 -4.58
CA ALA A 48 15.52 2.75 -4.09
C ALA A 48 15.33 1.64 -5.13
N LEU A 49 14.23 1.68 -5.85
CA LEU A 49 13.89 0.66 -6.84
C LEU A 49 14.50 0.93 -8.21
N GLY A 50 14.94 2.17 -8.46
CA GLY A 50 15.47 2.54 -9.77
C GLY A 50 14.40 2.65 -10.83
N CYS A 51 13.20 3.10 -10.46
CA CYS A 51 12.09 3.22 -11.39
C CYS A 51 11.53 4.65 -11.38
N GLU A 52 10.60 4.91 -12.29
CA GLU A 52 9.89 6.19 -12.32
C GLU A 52 8.90 6.28 -11.17
N PRO A 53 8.67 7.48 -10.60
CA PRO A 53 7.67 7.63 -9.54
C PRO A 53 6.28 7.11 -9.92
N ALA A 54 5.92 7.20 -11.20
CA ALA A 54 4.60 6.73 -11.65
C ALA A 54 4.41 5.24 -11.43
N HIS A 55 5.47 4.45 -11.42
CA HIS A 55 5.39 3.00 -11.22
C HIS A 55 5.20 2.61 -9.75
N ILE A 56 5.37 3.54 -8.83
CA ILE A 56 5.09 3.27 -7.42
C ILE A 56 3.58 3.20 -7.26
N ALA A 57 3.10 2.17 -6.57
CA ALA A 57 1.68 2.01 -6.29
C ALA A 57 1.46 2.43 -4.84
N LYS A 58 1.04 3.67 -4.64
CA LYS A 58 0.82 4.21 -3.29
C LYS A 58 -0.59 3.88 -2.82
N THR A 59 -0.72 3.65 -1.54
CA THR A 59 -2.01 3.31 -0.92
C THR A 59 -2.48 4.47 -0.07
N LEU A 60 -3.66 4.99 -0.38
CA LEU A 60 -4.27 6.09 0.34
C LEU A 60 -5.44 5.56 1.17
N SER A 61 -5.60 6.10 2.38
CA SER A 61 -6.58 5.60 3.35
C SER A 61 -7.63 6.65 3.62
N PHE A 62 -8.90 6.25 3.52
CA PHE A 62 -10.02 7.17 3.71
C PHE A 62 -11.03 6.61 4.69
N ALA A 63 -11.73 7.51 5.38
CA ALA A 63 -12.77 7.12 6.32
C ALA A 63 -13.96 6.52 5.57
N ALA A 64 -14.54 5.47 6.15
CA ALA A 64 -15.77 4.88 5.68
C ALA A 64 -16.69 4.70 6.88
N GLU A 65 -17.97 4.49 6.60
CA GLU A 65 -18.97 4.42 7.66
C GLU A 65 -18.65 3.33 8.67
N ASN A 66 -18.26 2.16 8.19
CA ASN A 66 -18.01 1.01 9.05
C ASN A 66 -16.60 0.47 8.89
N GLY A 67 -15.61 1.34 8.68
CA GLY A 67 -14.26 0.86 8.50
C GLY A 67 -13.41 1.85 7.77
N CYS A 68 -12.65 1.38 6.78
CA CYS A 68 -11.83 2.27 5.99
C CYS A 68 -11.78 1.83 4.53
N ILE A 69 -11.49 2.79 3.67
CA ILE A 69 -11.32 2.57 2.24
C ILE A 69 -9.84 2.75 1.93
N LEU A 70 -9.24 1.74 1.30
CA LEU A 70 -7.89 1.85 0.76
C LEU A 70 -7.99 1.97 -0.75
N ILE A 71 -7.31 2.97 -1.31
CA ILE A 71 -7.22 3.15 -2.75
C ILE A 71 -5.75 3.10 -3.14
N VAL A 72 -5.40 2.15 -4.00
CA VAL A 72 -4.05 2.02 -4.51
C VAL A 72 -4.00 2.71 -5.86
N CYS A 73 -3.11 3.67 -6.02
CA CYS A 73 -3.02 4.43 -7.26
C CYS A 73 -1.56 4.70 -7.63
N ALA A 74 -1.34 5.09 -8.88
CA ALA A 74 0.00 5.36 -9.37
C ALA A 74 0.61 6.58 -8.67
N GLY A 75 1.94 6.57 -8.52
CA GLY A 75 2.64 7.60 -7.78
C GLY A 75 2.54 9.00 -8.36
N ASP A 76 2.24 9.12 -9.65
CA ASP A 76 2.09 10.42 -10.31
C ASP A 76 0.66 10.94 -10.29
N MET A 77 -0.22 10.30 -9.51
CA MET A 77 -1.64 10.65 -9.47
C MET A 77 -2.03 11.10 -8.08
N ARG A 78 -3.15 11.78 -8.00
CA ARG A 78 -3.77 12.17 -6.73
C ARG A 78 -5.27 11.94 -6.84
N ILE A 79 -5.94 11.93 -5.70
CA ILE A 79 -7.39 11.76 -5.67
C ILE A 79 -8.05 12.96 -6.33
N ASP A 80 -9.01 12.69 -7.20
CA ASP A 80 -9.91 13.70 -7.74
C ASP A 80 -11.15 13.70 -6.85
N ASN A 81 -11.32 14.76 -6.07
CA ASN A 81 -12.39 14.80 -5.06
C ASN A 81 -13.77 14.67 -5.66
N HIS A 82 -13.95 15.19 -6.87
CA HIS A 82 -15.24 15.08 -7.55
C HIS A 82 -15.54 13.64 -7.94
N LYS A 83 -14.56 12.96 -8.54
CA LYS A 83 -14.73 11.55 -8.92
C LYS A 83 -14.95 10.68 -7.68
N PHE A 84 -14.21 10.95 -6.61
CA PHE A 84 -14.37 10.21 -5.37
C PHE A 84 -15.80 10.33 -4.85
N LYS A 85 -16.31 11.57 -4.79
CA LYS A 85 -17.66 11.80 -4.29
C LYS A 85 -18.70 11.15 -5.18
N GLU A 86 -18.50 11.19 -6.49
CA GLU A 86 -19.42 10.53 -7.41
C GLU A 86 -19.48 9.03 -7.18
N TYR A 87 -18.32 8.42 -6.94
CA TYR A 87 -18.26 6.97 -6.78
C TYR A 87 -18.76 6.52 -5.41
N PHE A 88 -18.27 7.18 -4.34
CA PHE A 88 -18.55 6.75 -2.97
C PHE A 88 -19.74 7.46 -2.34
N HIS A 89 -20.22 8.53 -2.95
CA HIS A 89 -21.37 9.33 -2.47
C HIS A 89 -21.10 10.05 -1.15
N VAL A 90 -19.83 10.21 -0.79
CA VAL A 90 -19.38 10.98 0.35
C VAL A 90 -18.11 11.70 -0.03
N LYS A 91 -17.77 12.76 0.71
CA LYS A 91 -16.52 13.48 0.48
C LYS A 91 -15.33 12.62 0.93
N ALA A 92 -14.24 12.71 0.19
CA ALA A 92 -13.01 12.05 0.58
C ALA A 92 -12.49 12.67 1.88
N ARG A 93 -12.22 11.82 2.87
CA ARG A 93 -11.66 12.27 4.14
C ARG A 93 -10.57 11.28 4.55
N MET A 94 -9.33 11.73 4.45
CA MET A 94 -8.20 10.87 4.77
C MET A 94 -8.14 10.61 6.27
N LEU A 95 -7.71 9.41 6.61
CA LEU A 95 -7.52 9.04 8.01
C LEU A 95 -6.25 9.70 8.55
N SER A 96 -6.24 10.00 9.85
CA SER A 96 -5.02 10.44 10.54
C SER A 96 -4.05 9.26 10.64
N PRO A 97 -2.74 9.52 10.90
CA PRO A 97 -1.79 8.42 11.08
C PRO A 97 -2.22 7.42 12.15
N GLU A 98 -2.79 7.91 13.27
CA GLU A 98 -3.26 7.01 14.33
C GLU A 98 -4.41 6.14 13.85
N GLN A 99 -5.35 6.73 13.10
CA GLN A 99 -6.48 5.97 12.55
C GLN A 99 -6.02 4.96 11.51
N VAL A 100 -5.02 5.31 10.69
CA VAL A 100 -4.47 4.39 9.71
C VAL A 100 -3.92 3.15 10.41
N GLU A 101 -3.12 3.35 11.44
CA GLU A 101 -2.53 2.23 12.16
C GLU A 101 -3.60 1.39 12.83
N GLU A 102 -4.60 2.04 13.45
CA GLU A 102 -5.69 1.33 14.12
C GLU A 102 -6.50 0.50 13.13
N ARG A 103 -6.80 1.07 11.95
CA ARG A 103 -7.69 0.40 11.00
C ARG A 103 -6.99 -0.62 10.14
N THR A 104 -5.75 -0.37 9.76
CA THR A 104 -5.04 -1.25 8.82
C THR A 104 -3.98 -2.11 9.48
N GLY A 105 -3.47 -1.70 10.63
CA GLY A 105 -2.36 -2.37 11.28
C GLY A 105 -1.01 -1.96 10.74
N PHE A 106 -0.97 -0.99 9.84
CA PHE A 106 0.27 -0.50 9.25
C PHE A 106 0.53 0.93 9.65
N ARG A 107 1.81 1.29 9.78
CA ARG A 107 2.22 2.66 10.01
C ARG A 107 2.39 3.39 8.69
N ILE A 108 2.34 4.72 8.77
CA ILE A 108 2.56 5.56 7.61
C ILE A 108 3.89 5.17 6.95
N GLY A 109 3.90 5.11 5.64
CA GLY A 109 5.05 4.69 4.85
C GLY A 109 5.03 3.21 4.50
N GLY A 110 4.29 2.39 5.26
CA GLY A 110 4.17 0.97 4.97
C GLY A 110 2.76 0.52 4.65
N VAL A 111 1.81 1.46 4.59
CA VAL A 111 0.42 1.12 4.33
C VAL A 111 0.28 0.45 2.98
N CYS A 112 -0.45 -0.66 2.95
CA CYS A 112 -0.63 -1.45 1.74
C CYS A 112 -1.91 -2.27 1.87
N PRO A 113 -2.39 -2.89 0.79
CA PRO A 113 -3.62 -3.68 0.84
C PRO A 113 -3.40 -5.14 1.23
N PHE A 114 -2.19 -5.53 1.61
CA PHE A 114 -1.86 -6.94 1.84
C PHE A 114 -2.06 -7.31 3.30
N GLY A 115 -2.89 -8.30 3.56
CA GLY A 115 -3.08 -8.81 4.92
C GLY A 115 -3.98 -7.97 5.80
N VAL A 116 -4.81 -7.09 5.23
CA VAL A 116 -5.78 -6.32 5.99
C VAL A 116 -7.05 -7.14 6.21
N ASP A 117 -7.81 -6.77 7.24
CA ASP A 117 -9.09 -7.39 7.54
C ASP A 117 -10.14 -6.86 6.56
N GLN A 118 -10.49 -7.67 5.57
CA GLN A 118 -11.39 -7.22 4.50
C GLN A 118 -12.84 -7.07 4.95
N GLU A 119 -13.16 -7.47 6.16
CA GLU A 119 -14.49 -7.17 6.70
C GLU A 119 -14.59 -5.70 7.09
N GLN A 120 -13.46 -5.07 7.42
CA GLN A 120 -13.45 -3.67 7.83
C GLN A 120 -12.74 -2.76 6.85
N VAL A 121 -11.95 -3.31 5.95
CA VAL A 121 -11.15 -2.52 5.00
C VAL A 121 -11.56 -2.92 3.59
N SER A 122 -12.06 -1.95 2.83
CA SER A 122 -12.41 -2.16 1.43
C SER A 122 -11.25 -1.71 0.55
N ILE A 123 -10.88 -2.54 -0.40
CA ILE A 123 -9.72 -2.30 -1.26
C ILE A 123 -10.17 -1.94 -2.66
N TYR A 124 -9.65 -0.82 -3.17
CA TYR A 124 -9.91 -0.36 -4.53
C TYR A 124 -8.58 -0.09 -5.23
N LEU A 125 -8.56 -0.38 -6.52
CA LEU A 125 -7.38 -0.19 -7.36
C LEU A 125 -7.73 0.82 -8.43
N ASP A 126 -6.93 1.89 -8.54
CA ASP A 126 -7.22 2.93 -9.50
C ASP A 126 -6.72 2.57 -10.89
N GLU A 127 -7.49 2.93 -11.91
CA GLU A 127 -7.18 2.61 -13.30
C GLU A 127 -5.82 3.14 -13.73
N SER A 128 -5.27 4.15 -13.05
CA SER A 128 -3.97 4.69 -13.40
C SER A 128 -2.87 3.63 -13.37
N LEU A 129 -3.03 2.61 -12.53
CA LEU A 129 -2.03 1.54 -12.42
C LEU A 129 -1.97 0.67 -13.67
N ARG A 130 -3.06 0.60 -14.43
CA ARG A 130 -3.12 -0.26 -15.61
C ARG A 130 -2.30 0.24 -16.79
N ARG A 131 -1.72 1.43 -16.67
CA ARG A 131 -0.81 1.96 -17.69
C ARG A 131 0.50 1.19 -17.75
N PHE A 132 0.83 0.42 -16.71
CA PHE A 132 2.16 -0.18 -16.56
C PHE A 132 2.09 -1.70 -16.47
N GLU A 133 3.15 -2.36 -16.95
CA GLU A 133 3.25 -3.81 -16.80
C GLU A 133 3.61 -4.23 -15.39
N GLN A 134 4.35 -3.38 -14.68
CA GLN A 134 4.80 -3.66 -13.31
C GLN A 134 4.61 -2.43 -12.46
N VAL A 135 4.12 -2.63 -11.24
CA VAL A 135 3.98 -1.57 -10.25
C VAL A 135 4.58 -2.05 -8.94
N PHE A 136 4.90 -1.11 -8.06
CA PHE A 136 5.62 -1.40 -6.82
C PHE A 136 4.89 -0.84 -5.61
N PRO A 137 3.98 -1.60 -5.00
CA PRO A 137 3.40 -1.20 -3.71
C PRO A 137 4.36 -1.46 -2.56
N ALA A 138 4.22 -0.69 -1.48
CA ALA A 138 4.87 -1.03 -0.21
C ALA A 138 4.29 -2.36 0.29
N CYS A 139 5.02 -3.01 1.19
CA CYS A 139 4.52 -4.25 1.76
C CYS A 139 4.74 -4.30 3.27
N GLY A 140 4.18 -3.30 3.94
CA GLY A 140 4.00 -3.33 5.38
C GLY A 140 4.99 -2.53 6.19
N THR A 141 6.11 -2.09 5.60
CA THR A 141 7.10 -1.29 6.29
C THR A 141 7.55 -0.13 5.41
N ALA A 142 8.25 0.82 6.02
CA ALA A 142 8.73 2.00 5.31
C ALA A 142 10.04 1.73 4.57
N ASN A 143 10.43 0.47 4.39
CA ASN A 143 11.64 0.11 3.67
C ASN A 143 11.47 -1.17 2.85
N SER A 144 10.27 -1.41 2.35
CA SER A 144 9.99 -2.62 1.58
C SER A 144 9.06 -2.31 0.42
N ALA A 145 9.11 -3.16 -0.61
CA ALA A 145 8.23 -3.05 -1.76
C ALA A 145 8.10 -4.43 -2.40
N VAL A 146 7.01 -4.63 -3.14
CA VAL A 146 6.79 -5.86 -3.87
C VAL A 146 6.50 -5.51 -5.33
N ARG A 147 7.01 -6.31 -6.27
CA ARG A 147 6.82 -6.09 -7.71
C ARG A 147 5.66 -6.93 -8.20
N LEU A 148 4.64 -6.29 -8.73
CA LEU A 148 3.44 -6.98 -9.20
C LEU A 148 2.96 -6.36 -10.50
N SER A 149 2.36 -7.18 -11.38
CA SER A 149 1.57 -6.63 -12.46
C SER A 149 0.23 -6.16 -11.89
N PRO A 150 -0.49 -5.27 -12.61
CA PRO A 150 -1.83 -4.90 -12.16
C PRO A 150 -2.77 -6.11 -11.99
N ASP A 151 -2.67 -7.10 -12.88
CA ASP A 151 -3.50 -8.30 -12.76
C ASP A 151 -3.14 -9.10 -11.51
N GLU A 152 -1.85 -9.20 -11.20
CA GLU A 152 -1.41 -9.87 -9.97
C GLU A 152 -1.89 -9.11 -8.74
N LEU A 153 -1.83 -7.79 -8.78
CA LEU A 153 -2.30 -6.96 -7.68
C LEU A 153 -3.79 -7.20 -7.43
N GLU A 154 -4.59 -7.25 -8.50
CA GLU A 154 -6.01 -7.52 -8.37
C GLU A 154 -6.23 -8.92 -7.77
N ARG A 155 -5.53 -9.92 -8.29
CA ARG A 155 -5.71 -11.29 -7.82
C ARG A 155 -5.33 -11.45 -6.36
N VAL A 156 -4.24 -10.82 -5.95
CA VAL A 156 -3.73 -10.95 -4.59
C VAL A 156 -4.61 -10.23 -3.58
N THR A 157 -5.20 -9.09 -3.98
CA THR A 157 -5.96 -8.25 -3.04
C THR A 157 -7.46 -8.44 -3.13
N GLY A 158 -7.97 -8.90 -4.27
CA GLY A 158 -9.40 -8.91 -4.52
C GLY A 158 -9.99 -7.52 -4.69
N GLY A 159 -9.15 -6.51 -4.94
CA GLY A 159 -9.62 -5.14 -5.05
C GLY A 159 -10.43 -4.87 -6.31
N HIS A 160 -11.27 -3.84 -6.23
CA HIS A 160 -12.09 -3.42 -7.35
C HIS A 160 -11.45 -2.26 -8.10
N TRP A 161 -11.44 -2.33 -9.43
CA TRP A 161 -10.90 -1.26 -10.25
C TRP A 161 -11.88 -0.08 -10.33
N ILE A 162 -11.39 1.11 -10.08
CA ILE A 162 -12.18 2.34 -10.12
C ILE A 162 -11.34 3.44 -10.76
N ASP A 163 -12.01 4.54 -11.11
CA ASP A 163 -11.35 5.71 -11.70
C ASP A 163 -11.68 6.92 -10.83
N VAL A 164 -10.82 7.20 -9.85
CA VAL A 164 -11.07 8.31 -8.91
C VAL A 164 -9.87 9.23 -8.75
N CYS A 165 -8.89 9.11 -9.64
CA CYS A 165 -7.66 9.91 -9.55
C CYS A 165 -7.50 10.82 -10.75
N LYS A 166 -6.58 11.78 -10.61
CA LYS A 166 -6.17 12.68 -11.68
C LYS A 166 -4.69 12.95 -11.53
N ALA A 167 -4.05 13.41 -12.60
CA ALA A 167 -2.65 13.79 -12.57
C ALA A 167 -2.44 15.01 -11.69
N PHE A 168 -1.24 15.14 -11.15
CA PHE A 168 -0.85 16.33 -10.42
C PHE A 168 -0.84 17.54 -11.31
#